data_06916aa88ac79e68ea1dddd9fdaa19e1
#
_entry.id   06916aa88ac79e68ea1dddd9fdaa19e1
#
_cell.length_a   1.000
_cell.length_b   1.000
_cell.length_c   1.000
_cell.angle_alpha   90.00
_cell.angle_beta   90.00
_cell.angle_gamma   90.00
#
_symmetry.space_group_name_H-M   'P 1'
#
loop_
_entity.id
_entity.type
_entity.pdbx_description
1 polymer ?
#
loop_
_entity_poly.entity_id
_entity_poly.type
_entity_poly.pdbx_seq_one_letter_code
_entity_poly.pdbx_strand_id
1 'polypeptide(L)'
;MFEVFMYPVSGIMKFWHWLIGSFVDESTAWLVSIILLVITVRGIVSPLNWMALRSGRISVLMRPESTRINEQMNHAETTEEMAELIQKQQDLSKSYNYKPAAGCIPPLITIPAFLGLYQVILRMSNIEQGSSTVGMLDAADVAAFRETTYSGVPITDFARDHGDLLNPIVIAAIAFTLANSIISVVRSFLTTQFDQKVNRRIFIIIGILLIVAPILLWYLAHSGPLPVAIILYWGWAYLFTLVQTIVFEILLHKRYPLTEEVHEMRRESIRAWRQKDKKPALSKEEKKRVNRLRLEARKYLRSNNQQEGPTASE
;
A
#
# COMPACT_ATOMS: atom_id res chain seq x y z
N MET A 1 -13.10 -20.49 1.53
CA MET A 1 -11.81 -20.01 2.05
C MET A 1 -11.83 -18.54 2.51
N PHE A 2 -12.57 -17.63 1.85
CA PHE A 2 -12.64 -16.20 2.24
C PHE A 2 -13.66 -15.91 3.36
N GLU A 3 -14.45 -16.88 3.78
CA GLU A 3 -15.49 -16.72 4.82
C GLU A 3 -14.91 -16.31 6.19
N VAL A 4 -13.71 -16.76 6.49
CA VAL A 4 -13.01 -16.41 7.75
C VAL A 4 -12.85 -14.89 7.91
N PHE A 5 -12.66 -14.16 6.81
CA PHE A 5 -12.51 -12.71 6.84
C PHE A 5 -13.82 -11.94 7.06
N MET A 6 -14.97 -12.60 6.90
CA MET A 6 -16.27 -11.98 7.17
C MET A 6 -16.49 -11.75 8.68
N TYR A 7 -16.02 -12.66 9.52
CA TYR A 7 -16.25 -12.58 10.97
C TYR A 7 -15.70 -11.30 11.60
N PRO A 8 -14.40 -10.95 11.44
CA PRO A 8 -13.89 -9.72 12.02
C PRO A 8 -14.56 -8.47 11.43
N VAL A 9 -14.88 -8.46 10.14
CA VAL A 9 -15.51 -7.31 9.49
C VAL A 9 -16.94 -7.12 9.98
N SER A 10 -17.75 -8.18 9.97
CA SER A 10 -19.12 -8.12 10.49
C SER A 10 -19.18 -7.82 11.99
N GLY A 11 -18.22 -8.32 12.75
CA GLY A 11 -18.09 -8.01 14.18
C GLY A 11 -17.82 -6.54 14.45
N ILE A 12 -16.92 -5.90 13.67
CA ILE A 12 -16.67 -4.46 13.77
C ILE A 12 -17.92 -3.66 13.37
N MET A 13 -18.62 -4.08 12.31
CA MET A 13 -19.87 -3.43 11.89
C MET A 13 -20.93 -3.51 12.98
N LYS A 14 -21.17 -4.71 13.54
CA LYS A 14 -22.13 -4.94 14.62
C LYS A 14 -21.80 -4.12 15.86
N PHE A 15 -20.53 -4.07 16.23
CA PHE A 15 -20.06 -3.27 17.37
C PHE A 15 -20.37 -1.78 17.18
N TRP A 16 -20.04 -1.22 16.05
CA TRP A 16 -20.30 0.19 15.77
C TRP A 16 -21.80 0.48 15.63
N HIS A 17 -22.56 -0.40 14.98
CA HIS A 17 -24.01 -0.30 14.89
C HIS A 17 -24.65 -0.28 16.29
N TRP A 18 -24.28 -1.21 17.17
CA TRP A 18 -24.77 -1.26 18.54
C TRP A 18 -24.45 0.02 19.31
N LEU A 19 -23.22 0.53 19.18
CA LEU A 19 -22.81 1.74 19.89
C LEU A 19 -23.56 2.99 19.40
N ILE A 20 -23.73 3.15 18.09
CA ILE A 20 -24.34 4.34 17.48
C ILE A 20 -25.86 4.28 17.52
N GLY A 21 -26.47 3.10 17.44
CA GLY A 21 -27.91 2.90 17.46
C GLY A 21 -28.59 3.41 18.73
N SER A 22 -27.83 3.68 19.81
CA SER A 22 -28.33 4.35 21.01
C SER A 22 -28.54 5.85 20.83
N PHE A 23 -28.03 6.46 19.77
CA PHE A 23 -28.00 7.92 19.58
C PHE A 23 -28.74 8.41 18.34
N VAL A 24 -28.92 7.54 17.35
CA VAL A 24 -29.52 7.87 16.04
C VAL A 24 -30.48 6.77 15.60
N ASP A 25 -31.25 7.06 14.56
CA ASP A 25 -32.16 6.08 13.96
C ASP A 25 -31.40 4.90 13.33
N GLU A 26 -32.08 3.78 13.15
CA GLU A 26 -31.56 2.50 12.69
C GLU A 26 -30.81 2.62 11.35
N SER A 27 -31.40 3.32 10.38
CA SER A 27 -30.80 3.49 9.06
C SER A 27 -29.51 4.31 9.11
N THR A 28 -29.51 5.41 9.87
CA THR A 28 -28.31 6.23 10.08
C THR A 28 -27.24 5.45 10.86
N ALA A 29 -27.61 4.62 11.83
CA ALA A 29 -26.67 3.79 12.57
C ALA A 29 -25.90 2.83 11.64
N TRP A 30 -26.58 2.19 10.69
CA TRP A 30 -25.91 1.34 9.69
C TRP A 30 -24.99 2.11 8.73
N LEU A 31 -25.43 3.28 8.22
CA LEU A 31 -24.59 4.12 7.36
C LEU A 31 -23.33 4.58 8.09
N VAL A 32 -23.46 5.04 9.35
CA VAL A 32 -22.33 5.46 10.17
C VAL A 32 -21.43 4.27 10.53
N SER A 33 -21.97 3.07 10.74
CA SER A 33 -21.17 1.88 11.02
C SER A 33 -20.26 1.49 9.83
N ILE A 34 -20.68 1.71 8.58
CA ILE A 34 -19.83 1.55 7.39
C ILE A 34 -18.66 2.55 7.43
N ILE A 35 -18.91 3.81 7.76
CA ILE A 35 -17.87 4.84 7.87
C ILE A 35 -16.88 4.47 8.98
N LEU A 36 -17.36 4.09 10.15
CA LEU A 36 -16.54 3.71 11.29
C LEU A 36 -15.76 2.41 11.06
N LEU A 37 -16.33 1.48 10.28
CA LEU A 37 -15.58 0.31 9.78
C LEU A 37 -14.38 0.76 8.95
N VAL A 38 -14.57 1.71 8.00
CA VAL A 38 -13.45 2.26 7.21
C VAL A 38 -12.39 2.84 8.12
N ILE A 39 -12.79 3.70 9.07
CA ILE A 39 -11.87 4.37 10.00
C ILE A 39 -11.11 3.35 10.85
N THR A 40 -11.80 2.33 11.35
CA THR A 40 -11.20 1.27 12.17
C THR A 40 -10.16 0.48 11.38
N VAL A 41 -10.55 -0.08 10.24
CA VAL A 41 -9.65 -0.91 9.40
C VAL A 41 -8.46 -0.09 8.90
N ARG A 42 -8.71 1.11 8.37
CA ARG A 42 -7.65 2.01 7.87
C ARG A 42 -6.78 2.56 8.98
N GLY A 43 -7.37 2.82 10.15
CA GLY A 43 -6.65 3.25 11.35
C GLY A 43 -5.65 2.20 11.82
N ILE A 44 -6.07 0.92 11.90
CA ILE A 44 -5.19 -0.20 12.27
C ILE A 44 -4.04 -0.37 11.26
N VAL A 45 -4.31 -0.19 9.97
CA VAL A 45 -3.30 -0.33 8.90
C VAL A 45 -2.42 0.92 8.77
N SER A 46 -2.86 2.07 9.31
CA SER A 46 -2.17 3.36 9.18
C SER A 46 -0.69 3.35 9.65
N PRO A 47 -0.34 2.79 10.83
CA PRO A 47 1.05 2.69 11.25
C PRO A 47 1.93 1.86 10.28
N LEU A 48 1.36 0.81 9.69
CA LEU A 48 2.07 -0.03 8.71
C LEU A 48 2.29 0.72 7.39
N ASN A 49 1.30 1.49 6.95
CA ASN A 49 1.43 2.38 5.80
C ASN A 49 2.52 3.44 6.02
N TRP A 50 2.56 4.03 7.23
CA TRP A 50 3.64 4.94 7.62
C TRP A 50 5.01 4.27 7.55
N MET A 51 5.16 3.06 8.11
CA MET A 51 6.40 2.30 8.06
C MET A 51 6.84 2.01 6.62
N ALA A 52 5.90 1.64 5.74
CA ALA A 52 6.16 1.38 4.34
C ALA A 52 6.65 2.64 3.59
N LEU A 53 5.96 3.76 3.75
CA LEU A 53 6.32 5.04 3.12
C LEU A 53 7.65 5.59 3.66
N ARG A 54 7.87 5.52 4.98
CA ARG A 54 9.14 5.89 5.61
C ARG A 54 10.28 5.03 5.08
N SER A 55 10.11 3.72 5.02
CA SER A 55 11.12 2.79 4.50
C SER A 55 11.45 3.09 3.04
N GLY A 56 10.44 3.36 2.21
CA GLY A 56 10.63 3.82 0.84
C GLY A 56 11.44 5.12 0.74
N ARG A 57 11.16 6.12 1.60
CA ARG A 57 11.90 7.39 1.66
C ARG A 57 13.34 7.17 2.10
N ILE A 58 13.57 6.35 3.13
CA ILE A 58 14.90 6.00 3.62
C ILE A 58 15.72 5.30 2.53
N SER A 59 15.13 4.36 1.81
CA SER A 59 15.78 3.70 0.67
C SER A 59 16.29 4.69 -0.37
N VAL A 60 15.57 5.79 -0.60
CA VAL A 60 15.99 6.87 -1.52
C VAL A 60 17.14 7.67 -0.93
N LEU A 61 17.09 8.01 0.36
CA LEU A 61 18.15 8.77 1.04
C LEU A 61 19.46 7.99 1.14
N MET A 62 19.41 6.68 1.32
CA MET A 62 20.59 5.80 1.35
C MET A 62 21.22 5.58 -0.04
N ARG A 63 20.52 5.94 -1.10
CA ARG A 63 20.88 5.57 -2.48
C ARG A 63 22.26 6.09 -2.91
N PRO A 64 22.69 7.33 -2.62
CA PRO A 64 24.02 7.80 -3.00
C PRO A 64 25.14 6.91 -2.45
N GLU A 65 25.11 6.64 -1.15
CA GLU A 65 26.11 5.82 -0.47
C GLU A 65 26.01 4.34 -0.91
N SER A 66 24.80 3.80 -0.99
CA SER A 66 24.56 2.43 -1.47
C SER A 66 25.06 2.22 -2.90
N THR A 67 24.96 3.24 -3.75
CA THR A 67 25.47 3.17 -5.14
C THR A 67 27.00 3.13 -5.13
N ARG A 68 27.66 3.98 -4.33
CA ARG A 68 29.13 3.97 -4.16
C ARG A 68 29.63 2.60 -3.68
N ILE A 69 28.99 2.04 -2.64
CA ILE A 69 29.34 0.70 -2.13
C ILE A 69 29.13 -0.37 -3.22
N ASN A 70 28.03 -0.32 -3.98
CA ASN A 70 27.79 -1.27 -5.05
C ASN A 70 28.78 -1.15 -6.21
N GLU A 71 29.25 0.06 -6.53
CA GLU A 71 30.30 0.27 -7.53
C GLU A 71 31.63 -0.33 -7.03
N GLN A 72 31.99 -0.13 -5.78
CA GLN A 72 33.17 -0.78 -5.16
C GLN A 72 33.04 -2.31 -5.20
N MET A 73 31.87 -2.89 -4.85
CA MET A 73 31.63 -4.33 -4.94
C MET A 73 31.81 -4.90 -6.37
N ASN A 74 31.57 -4.10 -7.41
CA ASN A 74 31.75 -4.54 -8.78
C ASN A 74 33.25 -4.67 -9.15
N HIS A 75 34.12 -3.95 -8.45
CA HIS A 75 35.57 -3.94 -8.66
C HIS A 75 36.33 -4.79 -7.63
N ALA A 76 35.65 -5.29 -6.59
CA ALA A 76 36.29 -6.14 -5.58
C ALA A 76 36.93 -7.39 -6.19
N GLU A 77 38.14 -7.71 -5.73
CA GLU A 77 38.93 -8.84 -6.22
C GLU A 77 39.00 -9.99 -5.22
N THR A 78 38.91 -9.70 -3.94
CA THR A 78 39.04 -10.70 -2.87
C THR A 78 37.73 -10.94 -2.11
N THR A 79 37.63 -12.09 -1.45
CA THR A 79 36.48 -12.45 -0.62
C THR A 79 36.38 -11.56 0.62
N GLU A 80 37.53 -11.19 1.21
CA GLU A 80 37.62 -10.32 2.39
C GLU A 80 37.14 -8.92 2.06
N GLU A 81 37.63 -8.32 0.97
CA GLU A 81 37.19 -7.01 0.50
C GLU A 81 35.67 -6.99 0.23
N MET A 82 35.14 -8.03 -0.43
CA MET A 82 33.73 -8.19 -0.67
C MET A 82 32.95 -8.31 0.65
N ALA A 83 33.48 -9.00 1.66
CA ALA A 83 32.87 -9.16 2.97
C ALA A 83 32.76 -7.82 3.71
N GLU A 84 33.84 -7.03 3.71
CA GLU A 84 33.82 -5.67 4.29
C GLU A 84 32.79 -4.76 3.62
N LEU A 85 32.68 -4.80 2.30
CA LEU A 85 31.70 -4.00 1.55
C LEU A 85 30.26 -4.45 1.85
N ILE A 86 30.01 -5.75 1.99
CA ILE A 86 28.71 -6.28 2.42
C ILE A 86 28.38 -5.81 3.83
N GLN A 87 29.37 -5.80 4.74
CA GLN A 87 29.18 -5.30 6.09
C GLN A 87 28.87 -3.81 6.11
N LYS A 88 29.62 -2.99 5.36
CA LYS A 88 29.33 -1.56 5.18
C LYS A 88 27.90 -1.33 4.67
N GLN A 89 27.44 -2.14 3.71
CA GLN A 89 26.05 -2.06 3.20
C GLN A 89 25.02 -2.41 4.29
N GLN A 90 25.31 -3.40 5.14
CA GLN A 90 24.44 -3.76 6.25
C GLN A 90 24.41 -2.67 7.33
N ASP A 91 25.58 -2.12 7.67
CA ASP A 91 25.69 -1.07 8.68
C ASP A 91 25.02 0.23 8.21
N LEU A 92 25.14 0.57 6.93
CA LEU A 92 24.35 1.63 6.31
C LEU A 92 22.85 1.39 6.49
N SER A 93 22.38 0.16 6.23
CA SER A 93 20.96 -0.19 6.40
C SER A 93 20.51 -0.12 7.86
N LYS A 94 21.39 -0.53 8.82
CA LYS A 94 21.12 -0.44 10.25
C LYS A 94 21.10 1.00 10.75
N SER A 95 22.07 1.83 10.33
CA SER A 95 22.17 3.24 10.75
C SER A 95 20.92 4.05 10.39
N TYR A 96 20.32 3.75 9.24
CA TYR A 96 19.05 4.36 8.81
C TYR A 96 17.81 3.66 9.35
N ASN A 97 17.94 2.57 10.11
CA ASN A 97 16.83 1.70 10.53
C ASN A 97 15.91 1.32 9.35
N TYR A 98 16.53 0.90 8.24
CA TYR A 98 15.85 0.53 7.01
C TYR A 98 15.19 -0.84 7.11
N LYS A 99 13.90 -0.93 6.78
CA LYS A 99 13.11 -2.17 6.82
C LYS A 99 12.54 -2.49 5.43
N PRO A 100 13.24 -3.29 4.60
CA PRO A 100 12.83 -3.54 3.22
C PRO A 100 11.45 -4.23 3.10
N ALA A 101 11.10 -5.09 4.04
CA ALA A 101 9.84 -5.82 4.04
C ALA A 101 8.60 -4.95 4.40
N ALA A 102 8.82 -3.74 4.94
CA ALA A 102 7.71 -2.89 5.42
C ALA A 102 6.67 -2.57 4.32
N GLY A 103 7.11 -2.48 3.06
CA GLY A 103 6.22 -2.19 1.93
C GLY A 103 5.24 -3.31 1.56
N CYS A 104 5.52 -4.56 1.96
CA CYS A 104 4.68 -5.71 1.63
C CYS A 104 3.59 -6.00 2.67
N ILE A 105 3.70 -5.43 3.87
CA ILE A 105 2.79 -5.75 4.99
C ILE A 105 1.39 -5.14 4.79
N PRO A 106 1.22 -3.85 4.42
CA PRO A 106 -0.10 -3.24 4.31
C PRO A 106 -1.07 -3.97 3.37
N PRO A 107 -0.67 -4.40 2.16
CA PRO A 107 -1.57 -5.15 1.27
C PRO A 107 -2.05 -6.47 1.87
N LEU A 108 -1.22 -7.16 2.67
CA LEU A 108 -1.57 -8.45 3.29
C LEU A 108 -2.72 -8.32 4.30
N ILE A 109 -2.94 -7.14 4.86
CA ILE A 109 -4.06 -6.86 5.78
C ILE A 109 -5.22 -6.21 5.03
N THR A 110 -4.94 -5.26 4.14
CA THR A 110 -5.98 -4.48 3.46
C THR A 110 -6.80 -5.33 2.48
N ILE A 111 -6.16 -6.26 1.75
CA ILE A 111 -6.86 -7.11 0.77
C ILE A 111 -7.83 -8.08 1.46
N PRO A 112 -7.44 -8.86 2.49
CA PRO A 112 -8.38 -9.70 3.24
C PRO A 112 -9.53 -8.92 3.88
N ALA A 113 -9.25 -7.75 4.46
CA ALA A 113 -10.30 -6.92 5.07
C ALA A 113 -11.32 -6.43 4.01
N PHE A 114 -10.85 -6.01 2.83
CA PHE A 114 -11.73 -5.63 1.73
C PHE A 114 -12.56 -6.82 1.22
N LEU A 115 -11.92 -7.99 1.03
CA LEU A 115 -12.64 -9.19 0.59
C LEU A 115 -13.69 -9.63 1.62
N GLY A 116 -13.38 -9.51 2.91
CA GLY A 116 -14.32 -9.78 4.00
C GLY A 116 -15.55 -8.87 3.92
N LEU A 117 -15.33 -7.56 3.79
CA LEU A 117 -16.42 -6.59 3.63
C LEU A 117 -17.28 -6.88 2.39
N TYR A 118 -16.62 -7.09 1.26
CA TYR A 118 -17.31 -7.39 0.01
C TYR A 118 -18.22 -8.63 0.15
N GLN A 119 -17.71 -9.69 0.79
CA GLN A 119 -18.49 -10.89 1.07
C GLN A 119 -19.66 -10.65 2.03
N VAL A 120 -19.45 -9.86 3.10
CA VAL A 120 -20.53 -9.50 4.04
C VAL A 120 -21.66 -8.78 3.29
N ILE A 121 -21.34 -7.73 2.53
CA ILE A 121 -22.34 -6.93 1.84
C ILE A 121 -23.03 -7.75 0.74
N LEU A 122 -22.31 -8.53 -0.08
CA LEU A 122 -22.92 -9.36 -1.10
C LEU A 122 -23.88 -10.41 -0.50
N ARG A 123 -23.49 -11.03 0.61
CA ARG A 123 -24.39 -12.01 1.26
C ARG A 123 -25.63 -11.34 1.83
N MET A 124 -25.49 -10.19 2.47
CA MET A 124 -26.65 -9.43 2.94
C MET A 124 -27.57 -8.98 1.80
N SER A 125 -27.03 -8.67 0.61
CA SER A 125 -27.80 -8.27 -0.57
C SER A 125 -28.50 -9.45 -1.25
N ASN A 126 -27.91 -10.65 -1.27
CA ASN A 126 -28.37 -11.81 -2.06
C ASN A 126 -29.12 -12.88 -1.22
N ILE A 127 -29.35 -12.63 0.05
CA ILE A 127 -30.08 -13.59 0.89
C ILE A 127 -31.55 -13.65 0.48
N GLU A 128 -31.99 -14.78 -0.06
CA GLU A 128 -33.40 -15.12 -0.16
C GLU A 128 -34.04 -15.10 1.24
N GLN A 129 -35.29 -14.66 1.34
CA GLN A 129 -36.01 -14.55 2.60
C GLN A 129 -35.90 -15.86 3.40
N GLY A 130 -35.16 -15.83 4.53
CA GLY A 130 -35.09 -16.92 5.48
C GLY A 130 -33.73 -17.44 5.91
N SER A 131 -32.63 -17.07 5.29
CA SER A 131 -31.30 -17.48 5.78
C SER A 131 -30.62 -16.36 6.59
N SER A 132 -30.22 -16.71 7.66
CA SER A 132 -30.38 -16.17 8.97
C SER A 132 -29.20 -15.39 9.51
N THR A 133 -27.93 -15.62 9.11
CA THR A 133 -26.77 -14.96 9.72
C THR A 133 -25.65 -14.73 8.71
N VAL A 134 -24.95 -13.59 8.82
CA VAL A 134 -23.79 -13.26 7.99
C VAL A 134 -22.60 -12.92 8.89
N GLY A 135 -21.67 -13.84 9.05
CA GLY A 135 -20.58 -13.71 9.99
C GLY A 135 -21.08 -13.61 11.44
N MET A 136 -20.90 -12.44 12.08
CA MET A 136 -21.39 -12.16 13.44
C MET A 136 -22.73 -11.39 13.46
N LEU A 137 -23.30 -11.07 12.29
CA LEU A 137 -24.62 -10.42 12.16
C LEU A 137 -25.71 -11.48 12.24
N ASP A 138 -26.72 -11.25 13.06
CA ASP A 138 -27.90 -12.10 13.16
C ASP A 138 -28.97 -11.72 12.12
N ALA A 139 -30.11 -12.44 12.12
CA ALA A 139 -31.18 -12.23 11.15
C ALA A 139 -31.83 -10.83 11.29
N ALA A 140 -31.93 -10.30 12.51
CA ALA A 140 -32.45 -8.96 12.74
C ALA A 140 -31.50 -7.88 12.20
N ASP A 141 -30.19 -8.02 12.46
CA ASP A 141 -29.17 -7.12 11.91
C ASP A 141 -29.19 -7.10 10.36
N VAL A 142 -29.32 -8.28 9.74
CA VAL A 142 -29.37 -8.41 8.28
C VAL A 142 -30.65 -7.78 7.71
N ALA A 143 -31.80 -7.97 8.36
CA ALA A 143 -33.07 -7.36 7.95
C ALA A 143 -32.99 -5.82 8.04
N ALA A 144 -32.54 -5.29 9.17
CA ALA A 144 -32.39 -3.86 9.39
C ALA A 144 -31.39 -3.20 8.39
N PHE A 145 -30.26 -3.89 8.11
CA PHE A 145 -29.32 -3.42 7.08
C PHE A 145 -29.96 -3.35 5.69
N ARG A 146 -30.81 -4.30 5.32
CA ARG A 146 -31.50 -4.32 4.02
C ARG A 146 -32.55 -3.22 3.88
N GLU A 147 -33.18 -2.84 4.99
CA GLU A 147 -34.14 -1.72 5.04
C GLU A 147 -33.45 -0.36 5.06
N THR A 148 -32.13 -0.34 5.31
CA THR A 148 -31.34 0.88 5.33
C THR A 148 -31.28 1.52 3.94
N THR A 149 -31.56 2.82 3.88
CA THR A 149 -31.54 3.60 2.64
C THR A 149 -30.52 4.73 2.69
N TYR A 150 -29.94 5.04 1.55
CA TYR A 150 -29.14 6.24 1.34
C TYR A 150 -29.81 7.09 0.25
N SER A 151 -30.23 8.30 0.61
CA SER A 151 -31.02 9.19 -0.30
C SER A 151 -32.26 8.51 -0.91
N GLY A 152 -32.91 7.63 -0.13
CA GLY A 152 -34.11 6.91 -0.58
C GLY A 152 -33.83 5.63 -1.38
N VAL A 153 -32.57 5.27 -1.60
CA VAL A 153 -32.16 4.04 -2.29
C VAL A 153 -31.67 3.02 -1.28
N PRO A 154 -32.16 1.75 -1.28
CA PRO A 154 -31.62 0.69 -0.43
C PRO A 154 -30.11 0.50 -0.65
N ILE A 155 -29.34 0.43 0.42
CA ILE A 155 -27.87 0.31 0.30
C ILE A 155 -27.42 -1.07 -0.22
N THR A 156 -28.34 -2.01 -0.28
CA THR A 156 -28.13 -3.36 -0.84
C THR A 156 -28.42 -3.42 -2.35
N ASP A 157 -29.09 -2.43 -2.92
CA ASP A 157 -29.37 -2.36 -4.34
C ASP A 157 -28.11 -2.15 -5.17
N PHE A 158 -28.17 -2.50 -6.44
CA PHE A 158 -27.04 -2.27 -7.34
C PHE A 158 -26.93 -0.79 -7.71
N ALA A 159 -25.74 -0.24 -7.56
CA ALA A 159 -25.43 1.15 -7.84
C ALA A 159 -25.76 1.56 -9.29
N ARG A 160 -25.60 0.65 -10.25
CA ARG A 160 -25.89 0.86 -11.67
C ARG A 160 -27.33 1.24 -11.95
N ASP A 161 -28.27 0.79 -11.09
CA ASP A 161 -29.69 1.02 -11.28
C ASP A 161 -30.15 2.40 -10.72
N HIS A 162 -29.26 3.09 -10.00
CA HIS A 162 -29.51 4.36 -9.32
C HIS A 162 -28.41 5.42 -9.63
N GLY A 163 -27.88 5.42 -10.85
CA GLY A 163 -26.71 6.23 -11.24
C GLY A 163 -26.85 7.72 -10.92
N ASP A 164 -27.99 8.33 -11.22
CA ASP A 164 -28.18 9.78 -11.03
C ASP A 164 -28.04 10.21 -9.55
N LEU A 165 -28.55 9.39 -8.63
CA LEU A 165 -28.45 9.66 -7.18
C LEU A 165 -27.06 9.42 -6.61
N LEU A 166 -26.31 8.47 -7.19
CA LEU A 166 -24.99 8.08 -6.70
C LEU A 166 -23.84 8.81 -7.37
N ASN A 167 -24.08 9.48 -8.51
CA ASN A 167 -23.05 10.24 -9.23
C ASN A 167 -22.22 11.17 -8.35
N PRO A 168 -22.77 11.96 -7.41
CA PRO A 168 -21.95 12.83 -6.56
C PRO A 168 -20.91 12.08 -5.75
N ILE A 169 -21.25 10.91 -5.20
CA ILE A 169 -20.32 10.08 -4.41
C ILE A 169 -19.29 9.42 -5.31
N VAL A 170 -19.70 8.91 -6.46
CA VAL A 170 -18.80 8.30 -7.44
C VAL A 170 -17.78 9.33 -7.94
N ILE A 171 -18.23 10.54 -8.28
CA ILE A 171 -17.36 11.65 -8.71
C ILE A 171 -16.40 12.05 -7.58
N ALA A 172 -16.88 12.15 -6.34
CA ALA A 172 -16.03 12.44 -5.18
C ALA A 172 -14.98 11.33 -4.97
N ALA A 173 -15.36 10.06 -5.04
CA ALA A 173 -14.43 8.93 -4.93
C ALA A 173 -13.36 8.95 -6.04
N ILE A 174 -13.76 9.27 -7.27
CA ILE A 174 -12.84 9.46 -8.40
C ILE A 174 -11.89 10.63 -8.15
N ALA A 175 -12.40 11.78 -7.69
CA ALA A 175 -11.59 12.94 -7.39
C ALA A 175 -10.55 12.64 -6.29
N PHE A 176 -10.93 11.94 -5.22
CA PHE A 176 -10.01 11.51 -4.16
C PHE A 176 -8.98 10.52 -4.69
N THR A 177 -9.37 9.59 -5.55
CA THR A 177 -8.47 8.63 -6.20
C THR A 177 -7.46 9.33 -7.09
N LEU A 178 -7.90 10.29 -7.91
CA LEU A 178 -7.03 11.09 -8.76
C LEU A 178 -6.05 11.90 -7.94
N ALA A 179 -6.49 12.58 -6.88
CA ALA A 179 -5.62 13.34 -5.98
C ALA A 179 -4.53 12.45 -5.35
N ASN A 180 -4.89 11.28 -4.83
CA ASN A 180 -3.94 10.29 -4.30
C ASN A 180 -2.94 9.83 -5.36
N SER A 181 -3.42 9.57 -6.56
CA SER A 181 -2.59 9.10 -7.68
C SER A 181 -1.62 10.18 -8.15
N ILE A 182 -2.05 11.43 -8.22
CA ILE A 182 -1.19 12.58 -8.54
C ILE A 182 -0.06 12.71 -7.52
N ILE A 183 -0.38 12.68 -6.21
CA ILE A 183 0.63 12.72 -5.15
C ILE A 183 1.62 11.56 -5.31
N SER A 184 1.15 10.36 -5.61
CA SER A 184 1.99 9.18 -5.83
C SER A 184 2.88 9.30 -7.05
N VAL A 185 2.38 9.85 -8.16
CA VAL A 185 3.16 10.11 -9.38
C VAL A 185 4.22 11.16 -9.12
N VAL A 186 3.88 12.27 -8.46
CA VAL A 186 4.84 13.34 -8.10
C VAL A 186 5.95 12.77 -7.21
N ARG A 187 5.60 12.05 -6.15
CA ARG A 187 6.57 11.38 -5.28
C ARG A 187 7.47 10.42 -6.06
N SER A 188 6.90 9.60 -6.92
CA SER A 188 7.64 8.65 -7.75
C SER A 188 8.56 9.38 -8.73
N PHE A 189 8.11 10.44 -9.37
CA PHE A 189 8.93 11.27 -10.24
C PHE A 189 10.14 11.88 -9.50
N LEU A 190 9.95 12.35 -8.27
CA LEU A 190 11.02 12.93 -7.46
C LEU A 190 12.07 11.91 -6.98
N THR A 191 11.73 10.62 -6.96
CA THR A 191 12.56 9.57 -6.37
C THR A 191 13.04 8.52 -7.37
N THR A 192 12.55 8.50 -8.60
CA THR A 192 12.89 7.48 -9.60
C THR A 192 14.23 7.78 -10.28
N GLN A 193 15.03 6.73 -10.47
CA GLN A 193 16.22 6.73 -11.34
C GLN A 193 15.81 6.25 -12.75
N PHE A 194 15.80 7.17 -13.71
CA PHE A 194 15.27 6.93 -15.05
C PHE A 194 16.25 6.19 -15.99
N ASP A 195 17.52 6.14 -15.66
CA ASP A 195 18.54 5.34 -16.34
C ASP A 195 18.28 3.83 -16.20
N GLN A 196 17.70 3.41 -15.07
CA GLN A 196 17.37 2.02 -14.80
C GLN A 196 16.04 1.62 -15.45
N LYS A 197 16.06 0.61 -16.33
CA LYS A 197 14.88 0.12 -17.06
C LYS A 197 13.73 -0.32 -16.15
N VAL A 198 14.06 -0.98 -15.02
CA VAL A 198 13.06 -1.49 -14.07
C VAL A 198 12.32 -0.33 -13.41
N ASN A 199 13.05 0.65 -12.87
CA ASN A 199 12.47 1.80 -12.20
C ASN A 199 11.58 2.62 -13.15
N ARG A 200 12.02 2.80 -14.39
CA ARG A 200 11.25 3.48 -15.43
C ARG A 200 9.96 2.73 -15.78
N ARG A 201 9.99 1.39 -15.87
CA ARG A 201 8.78 0.59 -16.10
C ARG A 201 7.79 0.75 -14.94
N ILE A 202 8.27 0.69 -13.70
CA ILE A 202 7.44 0.90 -12.51
C ILE A 202 6.80 2.30 -12.55
N PHE A 203 7.57 3.34 -12.89
CA PHE A 203 7.04 4.70 -13.01
C PHE A 203 5.95 4.80 -14.09
N ILE A 204 6.14 4.15 -15.25
CA ILE A 204 5.15 4.11 -16.33
C ILE A 204 3.87 3.38 -15.87
N ILE A 205 4.00 2.26 -15.15
CA ILE A 205 2.85 1.52 -14.60
C ILE A 205 2.06 2.40 -13.63
N ILE A 206 2.73 3.15 -12.74
CA ILE A 206 2.08 4.10 -11.83
C ILE A 206 1.34 5.19 -12.62
N GLY A 207 1.94 5.69 -13.69
CA GLY A 207 1.29 6.66 -14.59
C GLY A 207 0.07 6.10 -15.33
N ILE A 208 0.12 4.84 -15.76
CA ILE A 208 -1.03 4.15 -16.38
C ILE A 208 -2.17 3.99 -15.37
N LEU A 209 -1.85 3.60 -14.13
CA LEU A 209 -2.84 3.44 -13.07
C LEU A 209 -3.56 4.77 -12.74
N LEU A 210 -2.90 5.91 -12.90
CA LEU A 210 -3.53 7.22 -12.76
C LEU A 210 -4.75 7.39 -13.69
N ILE A 211 -4.69 6.81 -14.89
CA ILE A 211 -5.76 6.91 -15.90
C ILE A 211 -6.75 5.76 -15.75
N VAL A 212 -6.25 4.54 -15.56
CA VAL A 212 -7.08 3.32 -15.57
C VAL A 212 -7.97 3.23 -14.32
N ALA A 213 -7.46 3.62 -13.14
CA ALA A 213 -8.22 3.47 -11.90
C ALA A 213 -9.53 4.30 -11.87
N PRO A 214 -9.54 5.60 -12.26
CA PRO A 214 -10.78 6.38 -12.36
C PRO A 214 -11.78 5.81 -13.36
N ILE A 215 -11.30 5.38 -14.53
CA ILE A 215 -12.15 4.78 -15.58
C ILE A 215 -12.77 3.49 -15.07
N LEU A 216 -11.98 2.65 -14.39
CA LEU A 216 -12.46 1.40 -13.82
C LEU A 216 -13.50 1.65 -12.71
N LEU A 217 -13.27 2.64 -11.84
CA LEU A 217 -14.23 3.04 -10.80
C LEU A 217 -15.56 3.50 -11.42
N TRP A 218 -15.49 4.36 -12.44
CA TRP A 218 -16.67 4.82 -13.16
C TRP A 218 -17.44 3.65 -13.79
N TYR A 219 -16.73 2.79 -14.51
CA TYR A 219 -17.32 1.60 -15.14
C TYR A 219 -17.98 0.66 -14.12
N LEU A 220 -17.28 0.35 -13.02
CA LEU A 220 -17.81 -0.54 -11.99
C LEU A 220 -19.02 0.04 -11.27
N ALA A 221 -19.06 1.34 -11.05
CA ALA A 221 -20.22 2.01 -10.44
C ALA A 221 -21.45 2.00 -11.33
N HIS A 222 -21.28 2.16 -12.66
CA HIS A 222 -22.42 2.32 -13.60
C HIS A 222 -22.79 1.04 -14.34
N SER A 223 -21.92 0.05 -14.40
CA SER A 223 -22.14 -1.20 -15.16
C SER A 223 -21.84 -2.46 -14.33
N GLY A 224 -21.20 -2.31 -13.20
CA GLY A 224 -20.81 -3.43 -12.35
C GLY A 224 -21.94 -3.89 -11.41
N PRO A 225 -21.88 -5.12 -10.92
CA PRO A 225 -22.82 -5.65 -9.93
C PRO A 225 -22.40 -5.24 -8.51
N LEU A 226 -22.25 -3.93 -8.26
CA LEU A 226 -21.81 -3.42 -6.97
C LEU A 226 -22.98 -2.81 -6.20
N PRO A 227 -23.22 -3.26 -4.94
CA PRO A 227 -24.17 -2.64 -4.05
C PRO A 227 -23.79 -1.19 -3.71
N VAL A 228 -24.81 -0.35 -3.45
CA VAL A 228 -24.64 1.05 -3.00
C VAL A 228 -23.72 1.15 -1.78
N ALA A 229 -23.83 0.22 -0.83
CA ALA A 229 -22.99 0.17 0.35
C ALA A 229 -21.47 0.07 0.01
N ILE A 230 -21.10 -0.62 -1.08
CA ILE A 230 -19.70 -0.70 -1.54
C ILE A 230 -19.24 0.65 -2.10
N ILE A 231 -20.10 1.38 -2.81
CA ILE A 231 -19.78 2.71 -3.34
C ILE A 231 -19.57 3.71 -2.17
N LEU A 232 -20.44 3.66 -1.15
CA LEU A 232 -20.29 4.45 0.07
C LEU A 232 -18.95 4.14 0.77
N TYR A 233 -18.65 2.85 0.98
CA TYR A 233 -17.37 2.42 1.54
C TYR A 233 -16.19 2.96 0.72
N TRP A 234 -16.24 2.91 -0.62
CA TRP A 234 -15.15 3.42 -1.47
C TRP A 234 -14.96 4.92 -1.30
N GLY A 235 -16.04 5.71 -1.33
CA GLY A 235 -15.95 7.15 -1.12
C GLY A 235 -15.19 7.50 0.17
N TRP A 236 -15.61 6.92 1.29
CA TRP A 236 -14.98 7.15 2.59
C TRP A 236 -13.57 6.58 2.68
N ALA A 237 -13.31 5.41 2.09
CA ALA A 237 -11.98 4.80 2.08
C ALA A 237 -10.97 5.63 1.29
N TYR A 238 -11.37 6.19 0.14
CA TYR A 238 -10.49 7.06 -0.65
C TYR A 238 -10.28 8.42 -0.01
N LEU A 239 -11.30 9.00 0.62
CA LEU A 239 -11.14 10.21 1.43
C LEU A 239 -10.16 10.00 2.57
N PHE A 240 -10.33 8.93 3.36
CA PHE A 240 -9.40 8.59 4.44
C PHE A 240 -7.97 8.43 3.91
N THR A 241 -7.82 7.70 2.81
CA THR A 241 -6.50 7.49 2.18
C THR A 241 -5.87 8.80 1.72
N LEU A 242 -6.67 9.73 1.16
CA LEU A 242 -6.17 11.05 0.74
C LEU A 242 -5.66 11.85 1.94
N VAL A 243 -6.46 11.97 2.99
CA VAL A 243 -6.05 12.67 4.23
C VAL A 243 -4.78 12.05 4.80
N GLN A 244 -4.75 10.71 4.92
CA GLN A 244 -3.57 9.96 5.40
C GLN A 244 -2.33 10.24 4.53
N THR A 245 -2.48 10.22 3.21
CA THR A 245 -1.38 10.45 2.27
C THR A 245 -0.82 11.87 2.42
N ILE A 246 -1.68 12.88 2.52
CA ILE A 246 -1.27 14.28 2.72
C ILE A 246 -0.50 14.42 4.04
N VAL A 247 -1.05 13.89 5.13
CA VAL A 247 -0.40 13.95 6.46
C VAL A 247 0.96 13.27 6.42
N PHE A 248 1.04 12.10 5.81
CA PHE A 248 2.30 11.34 5.73
C PHE A 248 3.34 12.02 4.83
N GLU A 249 2.94 12.65 3.72
CA GLU A 249 3.87 13.42 2.89
C GLU A 249 4.43 14.64 3.62
N ILE A 250 3.59 15.35 4.37
CA ILE A 250 4.05 16.48 5.20
C ILE A 250 5.05 16.00 6.26
N LEU A 251 4.75 14.90 6.94
CA LEU A 251 5.66 14.32 7.95
C LEU A 251 6.96 13.82 7.34
N LEU A 252 6.91 13.18 6.16
CA LEU A 252 8.09 12.72 5.44
C LEU A 252 8.96 13.89 4.98
N HIS A 253 8.34 14.96 4.49
CA HIS A 253 9.08 16.15 4.06
C HIS A 253 9.79 16.84 5.24
N LYS A 254 9.13 16.92 6.41
CA LYS A 254 9.71 17.52 7.61
C LYS A 254 10.79 16.66 8.26
N ARG A 255 10.59 15.32 8.37
CA ARG A 255 11.49 14.44 9.12
C ARG A 255 12.57 13.78 8.27
N TYR A 256 12.34 13.64 6.98
CA TYR A 256 13.19 12.95 6.01
C TYR A 256 13.27 13.74 4.70
N PRO A 257 13.78 15.00 4.73
CA PRO A 257 13.91 15.78 3.51
C PRO A 257 14.82 15.09 2.50
N LEU A 258 14.55 15.26 1.21
CA LEU A 258 15.45 14.78 0.16
C LEU A 258 16.70 15.66 0.14
N THR A 259 17.87 15.03 0.13
CA THR A 259 19.16 15.73 0.07
C THR A 259 19.44 16.19 -1.35
N GLU A 260 20.32 17.22 -1.50
CA GLU A 260 20.74 17.70 -2.81
C GLU A 260 21.43 16.60 -3.64
N GLU A 261 22.20 15.72 -3.00
CA GLU A 261 22.81 14.55 -3.67
C GLU A 261 21.76 13.65 -4.35
N VAL A 262 20.62 13.42 -3.70
CA VAL A 262 19.51 12.64 -4.29
C VAL A 262 18.91 13.37 -5.49
N HIS A 263 18.78 14.71 -5.40
CA HIS A 263 18.29 15.51 -6.51
C HIS A 263 19.26 15.53 -7.69
N GLU A 264 20.56 15.59 -7.43
CA GLU A 264 21.62 15.50 -8.43
C GLU A 264 21.62 14.15 -9.13
N MET A 265 21.64 13.06 -8.38
CA MET A 265 21.53 11.71 -8.95
C MET A 265 20.31 11.54 -9.85
N ARG A 266 19.16 12.12 -9.46
CA ARG A 266 17.96 12.10 -10.31
C ARG A 266 18.17 12.90 -11.58
N ARG A 267 18.73 14.13 -11.50
CA ARG A 267 19.02 14.98 -12.66
C ARG A 267 19.96 14.27 -13.64
N GLU A 268 21.01 13.64 -13.12
CA GLU A 268 21.95 12.83 -13.91
C GLU A 268 21.26 11.63 -14.56
N SER A 269 20.44 10.90 -13.84
CA SER A 269 19.71 9.75 -14.39
C SER A 269 18.76 10.14 -15.51
N ILE A 270 18.13 11.33 -15.42
CA ILE A 270 17.28 11.87 -16.49
C ILE A 270 18.13 12.27 -17.71
N ARG A 271 19.31 12.90 -17.50
CA ARG A 271 20.24 13.26 -18.57
C ARG A 271 20.72 12.01 -19.31
N ALA A 272 21.22 11.01 -18.57
CA ALA A 272 21.68 9.75 -19.09
C ALA A 272 20.58 9.02 -19.89
N TRP A 273 19.36 9.05 -19.42
CA TRP A 273 18.22 8.48 -20.13
C TRP A 273 17.93 9.20 -21.46
N ARG A 274 17.95 10.56 -21.45
CA ARG A 274 17.70 11.39 -22.66
C ARG A 274 18.79 11.21 -23.70
N GLN A 275 20.04 11.15 -23.26
CA GLN A 275 21.22 10.98 -24.13
C GLN A 275 21.42 9.53 -24.61
N LYS A 276 20.56 8.59 -24.13
CA LYS A 276 20.70 7.15 -24.37
C LYS A 276 22.07 6.59 -23.90
N ASP A 277 22.74 7.29 -23.00
CA ASP A 277 23.99 6.84 -22.42
C ASP A 277 23.75 5.55 -21.63
N LYS A 278 24.26 4.47 -22.17
CA LYS A 278 24.28 3.20 -21.45
C LYS A 278 25.53 3.23 -20.57
N LYS A 279 25.36 3.34 -19.23
CA LYS A 279 26.46 2.98 -18.34
C LYS A 279 27.00 1.61 -18.78
N PRO A 280 28.32 1.44 -18.89
CA PRO A 280 28.90 0.16 -19.29
C PRO A 280 28.38 -0.92 -18.35
N ALA A 281 27.64 -1.86 -18.88
CA ALA A 281 27.15 -2.98 -18.11
C ALA A 281 28.32 -3.96 -17.94
N LEU A 282 28.52 -4.45 -16.71
CA LEU A 282 29.47 -5.56 -16.49
C LEU A 282 29.22 -6.69 -17.50
N SER A 283 30.28 -7.23 -18.04
CA SER A 283 30.24 -8.42 -18.90
C SER A 283 29.58 -9.60 -18.17
N LYS A 284 29.18 -10.62 -18.90
CA LYS A 284 28.60 -11.83 -18.30
C LYS A 284 29.57 -12.52 -17.34
N GLU A 285 30.85 -12.47 -17.64
CA GLU A 285 31.92 -13.09 -16.84
C GLU A 285 32.17 -12.31 -15.55
N GLU A 286 32.28 -10.98 -15.64
CA GLU A 286 32.41 -10.11 -14.46
C GLU A 286 31.21 -10.26 -13.53
N LYS A 287 29.98 -10.31 -14.04
CA LYS A 287 28.78 -10.58 -13.22
C LYS A 287 28.85 -11.93 -12.50
N LYS A 288 29.33 -12.99 -13.18
CA LYS A 288 29.51 -14.30 -12.56
C LYS A 288 30.57 -14.25 -11.47
N ARG A 289 31.70 -13.55 -11.71
CA ARG A 289 32.76 -13.33 -10.73
C ARG A 289 32.24 -12.64 -9.48
N VAL A 290 31.61 -11.48 -9.63
CA VAL A 290 31.05 -10.70 -8.54
C VAL A 290 30.01 -11.49 -7.75
N ASN A 291 29.13 -12.24 -8.43
CA ASN A 291 28.13 -13.06 -7.74
C ASN A 291 28.77 -14.22 -6.96
N ARG A 292 29.84 -14.83 -7.48
CA ARG A 292 30.59 -15.87 -6.78
C ARG A 292 31.25 -15.29 -5.50
N LEU A 293 31.98 -14.18 -5.63
CA LEU A 293 32.59 -13.50 -4.51
C LEU A 293 31.55 -13.09 -3.44
N ARG A 294 30.40 -12.59 -3.85
CA ARG A 294 29.30 -12.28 -2.91
C ARG A 294 28.79 -13.51 -2.14
N LEU A 295 28.71 -14.66 -2.78
CA LEU A 295 28.28 -15.90 -2.11
C LEU A 295 29.35 -16.40 -1.13
N GLU A 296 30.64 -16.35 -1.52
CA GLU A 296 31.77 -16.73 -0.69
C GLU A 296 31.91 -15.79 0.52
N ALA A 297 31.84 -14.49 0.30
CA ALA A 297 31.88 -13.48 1.34
C ALA A 297 30.74 -13.62 2.37
N ARG A 298 29.53 -13.95 1.91
CA ARG A 298 28.41 -14.24 2.83
C ARG A 298 28.64 -15.51 3.67
N LYS A 299 29.28 -16.54 3.13
CA LYS A 299 29.64 -17.74 3.88
C LYS A 299 30.72 -17.41 4.91
N TYR A 300 31.73 -16.64 4.49
CA TYR A 300 32.82 -16.16 5.34
C TYR A 300 32.29 -15.36 6.55
N LEU A 301 31.39 -14.40 6.32
CA LEU A 301 30.75 -13.63 7.39
C LEU A 301 29.91 -14.50 8.34
N ARG A 302 29.24 -15.54 7.82
CA ARG A 302 28.48 -16.46 8.67
C ARG A 302 29.37 -17.34 9.54
N SER A 303 30.51 -17.80 9.01
CA SER A 303 31.45 -18.62 9.78
C SER A 303 32.12 -17.82 10.89
N ASN A 304 32.52 -16.57 10.61
CA ASN A 304 33.12 -15.69 11.62
C ASN A 304 32.11 -15.32 12.72
N ASN A 305 30.84 -14.99 12.38
CA ASN A 305 29.80 -14.74 13.38
C ASN A 305 29.44 -15.98 14.22
N GLN A 306 29.69 -17.20 13.74
CA GLN A 306 29.52 -18.44 14.52
C GLN A 306 30.70 -18.72 15.43
N GLN A 307 31.91 -18.25 15.08
CA GLN A 307 33.11 -18.37 15.92
C GLN A 307 33.15 -17.31 17.03
N GLU A 308 32.55 -16.14 16.80
CA GLU A 308 32.36 -15.07 17.79
C GLU A 308 31.08 -15.20 18.63
N GLY A 309 30.37 -16.32 18.55
CA GLY A 309 29.18 -16.60 19.34
C GLY A 309 29.49 -16.97 20.79
N PRO A 310 28.55 -16.87 21.70
CA PRO A 310 28.38 -15.95 22.82
C PRO A 310 29.46 -16.15 23.90
N THR A 311 30.49 -15.35 23.91
CA THR A 311 31.29 -15.15 25.11
C THR A 311 30.70 -14.02 25.93
N ALA A 312 30.30 -14.38 27.15
CA ALA A 312 30.01 -13.54 28.29
C ALA A 312 28.63 -12.85 28.35
N SER A 313 27.72 -13.59 28.95
CA SER A 313 26.87 -13.02 30.01
C SER A 313 27.25 -13.73 31.31
N GLU A 314 28.23 -13.23 31.99
CA GLU A 314 28.35 -13.29 33.46
C GLU A 314 27.91 -11.95 34.03
#